data_871f623c7aff5b563e9c072b5ee1cf6b
#
_entry.id   871f623c7aff5b563e9c072b5ee1cf6b
#
_cell.length_a   1.000
_cell.length_b   1.000
_cell.length_c   1.000
_cell.angle_alpha   90.00
_cell.angle_beta   90.00
_cell.angle_gamma   90.00
#
_symmetry.space_group_name_H-M   'P 1'
#
loop_
_entity.id
_entity.type
_entity.pdbx_description
1 polymer ?
#
loop_
_entity_poly.entity_id
_entity_poly.type
_entity_poly.pdbx_seq_one_letter_code
_entity_poly.pdbx_strand_id
1 'polypeptide(L)'
;GETVRAEAGAMISMSPTVELKAKTTGKGIFGAIGAMVGGEGLFSSEYTATAAGDEIVLAPGGPGDIFHLALSENTIFAQSGAYLAGSDELQITGQGSLKAMVSGEGLFLQRISGSGDLWLSSYGAVMIKELSVGEEYVVDTGNMIAFDESVTYSINKAAKGLFSSFASG
;
A
#
# COMPACT_ATOMS: atom_id res chain seq x y z
N GLY A 1 -18.95 6.74 14.99
CA GLY A 1 -18.98 6.66 13.54
C GLY A 1 -17.86 5.77 13.02
N GLU A 2 -18.03 5.29 11.83
CA GLU A 2 -17.01 4.52 11.12
C GLU A 2 -15.84 5.43 10.72
N THR A 3 -14.62 4.91 10.79
CA THR A 3 -13.41 5.65 10.41
C THR A 3 -12.66 4.89 9.34
N VAL A 4 -12.27 5.60 8.27
CA VAL A 4 -11.44 5.09 7.18
C VAL A 4 -10.15 5.90 7.14
N ARG A 5 -9.03 5.19 7.00
CA ARG A 5 -7.73 5.82 6.71
C ARG A 5 -7.44 5.70 5.22
N ALA A 6 -7.02 6.78 4.60
CA ALA A 6 -6.69 6.79 3.18
C ALA A 6 -5.35 7.48 2.91
N GLU A 7 -4.74 7.14 1.78
CA GLU A 7 -3.54 7.81 1.29
C GLU A 7 -3.76 9.32 1.18
N ALA A 8 -2.75 10.10 1.53
CA ALA A 8 -2.83 11.55 1.41
C ALA A 8 -3.03 11.96 -0.05
N GLY A 9 -4.06 12.78 -0.27
CA GLY A 9 -4.42 13.23 -1.63
C GLY A 9 -5.39 12.33 -2.38
N ALA A 10 -5.81 11.19 -1.81
CA ALA A 10 -6.77 10.29 -2.44
C ALA A 10 -8.21 10.81 -2.41
N MET A 11 -8.56 11.74 -1.51
CA MET A 11 -9.91 12.26 -1.36
C MET A 11 -10.30 13.16 -2.52
N ILE A 12 -11.43 12.84 -3.16
CA ILE A 12 -12.06 13.61 -4.22
C ILE A 12 -13.18 14.49 -3.63
N SER A 13 -14.06 13.88 -2.84
CA SER A 13 -15.18 14.55 -2.21
C SER A 13 -15.60 13.83 -0.93
N MET A 14 -16.29 14.54 -0.04
CA MET A 14 -16.87 13.95 1.17
C MET A 14 -18.10 14.75 1.60
N SER A 15 -18.96 14.13 2.41
CA SER A 15 -20.07 14.80 3.08
C SER A 15 -19.53 15.90 4.03
N PRO A 16 -20.24 17.03 4.18
CA PRO A 16 -19.77 18.15 5.02
C PRO A 16 -19.69 17.82 6.51
N THR A 17 -20.31 16.74 6.92
CA THR A 17 -20.33 16.21 8.29
C THR A 17 -19.20 15.22 8.58
N VAL A 18 -18.45 14.77 7.58
CA VAL A 18 -17.28 13.91 7.78
C VAL A 18 -16.16 14.72 8.43
N GLU A 19 -15.65 14.22 9.55
CA GLU A 19 -14.48 14.80 10.21
C GLU A 19 -13.18 14.29 9.57
N LEU A 20 -12.32 15.24 9.16
CA LEU A 20 -10.99 14.96 8.61
C LEU A 20 -9.91 15.25 9.65
N LYS A 21 -9.08 14.24 9.95
CA LYS A 21 -7.84 14.39 10.71
C LYS A 21 -6.65 14.05 9.80
N ALA A 22 -5.92 15.05 9.36
CA ALA A 22 -4.68 14.84 8.62
C ALA A 22 -3.52 14.60 9.62
N LYS A 23 -2.88 13.45 9.54
CA LYS A 23 -1.63 13.21 10.27
C LYS A 23 -0.47 13.83 9.50
N THR A 24 -0.19 15.10 9.76
CA THR A 24 1.05 15.74 9.31
C THR A 24 2.17 15.33 10.26
N THR A 25 3.11 14.52 9.79
CA THR A 25 4.37 14.32 10.50
C THR A 25 5.17 15.63 10.43
N GLY A 26 5.00 16.48 11.44
CA GLY A 26 5.53 17.84 11.54
C GLY A 26 7.06 17.98 11.65
N LYS A 27 7.84 17.06 11.06
CA LYS A 27 9.31 17.03 11.14
C LYS A 27 10.00 16.96 9.78
N GLY A 28 9.51 17.63 8.76
CA GLY A 28 10.18 17.72 7.46
C GLY A 28 10.53 16.36 6.82
N ILE A 29 11.39 16.37 5.80
CA ILE A 29 11.80 15.18 5.04
C ILE A 29 12.40 14.08 5.94
N PHE A 30 13.15 14.44 6.99
CA PHE A 30 13.72 13.48 7.92
C PHE A 30 12.69 12.84 8.87
N GLY A 31 11.60 13.54 9.18
CA GLY A 31 10.48 12.98 9.95
C GLY A 31 9.66 11.99 9.13
N ALA A 32 9.48 12.24 7.85
CA ALA A 32 8.84 11.32 6.91
C ALA A 32 9.65 10.02 6.76
N ILE A 33 10.96 10.09 6.64
CA ILE A 33 11.85 8.93 6.58
C ILE A 33 11.81 8.13 7.90
N GLY A 34 11.77 8.80 9.05
CA GLY A 34 11.65 8.16 10.37
C GLY A 34 10.31 7.45 10.56
N ALA A 35 9.21 8.04 10.09
CA ALA A 35 7.89 7.44 10.12
C ALA A 35 7.79 6.20 9.20
N MET A 36 8.46 6.24 8.03
CA MET A 36 8.57 5.08 7.13
C MET A 36 9.25 3.87 7.80
N VAL A 37 10.29 4.13 8.59
CA VAL A 37 11.05 3.06 9.28
C VAL A 37 10.36 2.62 10.57
N GLY A 38 9.64 3.53 11.24
CA GLY A 38 8.95 3.29 12.49
C GLY A 38 7.56 2.66 12.38
N GLY A 39 7.06 2.44 11.18
CA GLY A 39 5.71 1.88 10.96
C GLY A 39 4.57 2.85 11.29
N GLU A 40 4.87 4.09 11.64
CA GLU A 40 3.85 5.13 11.81
C GLU A 40 3.45 5.64 10.41
N GLY A 41 2.21 5.35 10.05
CA GLY A 41 1.58 5.51 8.74
C GLY A 41 2.11 6.66 7.87
N LEU A 42 2.63 6.29 6.75
CA LEU A 42 2.96 7.20 5.65
C LEU A 42 1.72 8.04 5.31
N PHE A 43 1.77 9.35 5.66
CA PHE A 43 0.86 10.37 5.14
C PHE A 43 -0.59 9.90 4.94
N SER A 44 -1.21 9.36 5.99
CA SER A 44 -2.62 8.98 5.93
C SER A 44 -3.51 10.06 6.51
N SER A 45 -4.62 10.29 5.86
CA SER A 45 -5.74 11.08 6.37
C SER A 45 -6.76 10.14 7.00
N GLU A 46 -7.28 10.48 8.17
CA GLU A 46 -8.39 9.76 8.80
C GLU A 46 -9.68 10.52 8.55
N TYR A 47 -10.71 9.81 8.09
CA TYR A 47 -12.04 10.32 7.81
C TYR A 47 -13.03 9.59 8.69
N THR A 48 -13.74 10.32 9.53
CA THR A 48 -14.72 9.76 10.48
C THR A 48 -16.11 10.26 10.13
N ALA A 49 -17.04 9.33 9.86
CA ALA A 49 -18.46 9.65 9.68
C ALA A 49 -19.07 10.11 11.00
N THR A 50 -19.77 11.26 11.01
CA THR A 50 -20.46 11.78 12.18
C THR A 50 -21.98 11.74 12.06
N ALA A 51 -22.49 11.51 10.85
CA ALA A 51 -23.92 11.36 10.56
C ALA A 51 -24.21 10.09 9.77
N ALA A 52 -25.41 9.60 9.88
CA ALA A 52 -25.85 8.46 9.06
C ALA A 52 -25.96 8.89 7.60
N GLY A 53 -25.38 8.08 6.72
CA GLY A 53 -25.34 8.36 5.28
C GLY A 53 -24.19 9.28 4.86
N ASP A 54 -23.25 9.56 5.75
CA ASP A 54 -22.01 10.21 5.37
C ASP A 54 -21.25 9.40 4.32
N GLU A 55 -20.65 10.09 3.37
CA GLU A 55 -19.97 9.51 2.22
C GLU A 55 -18.59 10.14 2.04
N ILE A 56 -17.63 9.33 1.61
CA ILE A 56 -16.35 9.78 1.11
C ILE A 56 -16.06 9.12 -0.23
N VAL A 57 -15.58 9.88 -1.20
CA VAL A 57 -15.12 9.40 -2.50
C VAL A 57 -13.60 9.50 -2.57
N LEU A 58 -12.98 8.37 -2.83
CA LEU A 58 -11.53 8.24 -2.94
C LEU A 58 -11.13 7.76 -4.34
N ALA A 59 -9.99 8.21 -4.83
CA ALA A 59 -9.37 7.70 -6.04
C ALA A 59 -7.84 7.73 -5.94
N PRO A 60 -7.15 6.82 -6.64
CA PRO A 60 -5.70 6.87 -6.76
C PRO A 60 -5.26 8.08 -7.58
N GLY A 61 -4.00 8.52 -7.39
CA GLY A 61 -3.43 9.66 -8.12
C GLY A 61 -3.17 9.42 -9.60
N GLY A 62 -3.30 8.19 -10.11
CA GLY A 62 -3.08 7.79 -11.50
C GLY A 62 -4.18 6.89 -12.05
N PRO A 63 -4.23 6.71 -13.39
CA PRO A 63 -5.21 5.82 -14.01
C PRO A 63 -4.92 4.35 -13.69
N GLY A 64 -5.93 3.61 -13.26
CA GLY A 64 -5.79 2.20 -12.93
C GLY A 64 -7.00 1.62 -12.23
N ASP A 65 -6.85 0.38 -11.79
CA ASP A 65 -7.89 -0.33 -11.05
C ASP A 65 -7.76 -0.10 -9.54
N ILE A 66 -8.90 -0.26 -8.88
CA ILE A 66 -9.01 -0.36 -7.43
C ILE A 66 -9.61 -1.73 -7.12
N PHE A 67 -9.01 -2.48 -6.22
CA PHE A 67 -9.59 -3.72 -5.75
C PHE A 67 -9.68 -3.77 -4.23
N HIS A 68 -10.72 -4.44 -3.77
CA HIS A 68 -11.09 -4.55 -2.37
C HIS A 68 -10.73 -5.94 -1.82
N LEU A 69 -10.19 -5.94 -0.61
CA LEU A 69 -9.92 -7.14 0.18
C LEU A 69 -10.57 -6.98 1.55
N ALA A 70 -11.39 -7.95 1.94
CA ALA A 70 -11.85 -8.07 3.32
C ALA A 70 -10.86 -8.93 4.10
N LEU A 71 -10.11 -8.32 5.02
CA LEU A 71 -9.16 -9.03 5.88
C LEU A 71 -9.88 -9.56 7.13
N SER A 72 -9.52 -10.78 7.55
CA SER A 72 -10.03 -11.44 8.74
C SER A 72 -8.87 -12.08 9.49
N GLU A 73 -8.17 -11.28 10.29
CA GLU A 73 -6.96 -11.65 11.06
C GLU A 73 -5.80 -12.17 10.19
N ASN A 74 -5.81 -11.86 8.91
CA ASN A 74 -4.75 -12.23 7.98
C ASN A 74 -3.83 -11.04 7.64
N THR A 75 -2.75 -11.34 6.94
CA THR A 75 -1.73 -10.38 6.57
C THR A 75 -1.54 -10.35 5.06
N ILE A 76 -1.45 -9.16 4.51
CA ILE A 76 -1.09 -8.89 3.11
C ILE A 76 0.19 -8.06 3.09
N PHE A 77 1.10 -8.40 2.20
CA PHE A 77 2.23 -7.56 1.84
C PHE A 77 1.90 -6.81 0.56
N ALA A 78 1.82 -5.49 0.65
CA ALA A 78 1.53 -4.61 -0.49
C ALA A 78 2.75 -3.78 -0.85
N GLN A 79 2.98 -3.53 -2.13
CA GLN A 79 4.02 -2.61 -2.56
C GLN A 79 3.69 -1.19 -2.09
N SER A 80 4.72 -0.43 -1.71
CA SER A 80 4.57 0.98 -1.38
C SER A 80 3.95 1.75 -2.55
N GLY A 81 2.88 2.49 -2.26
CA GLY A 81 2.09 3.20 -3.27
C GLY A 81 0.89 2.41 -3.81
N ALA A 82 0.73 1.13 -3.43
CA ALA A 82 -0.49 0.39 -3.76
C ALA A 82 -1.63 0.63 -2.76
N TYR A 83 -1.33 1.03 -1.52
CA TYR A 83 -2.34 1.32 -0.51
C TYR A 83 -3.15 2.56 -0.88
N LEU A 84 -4.45 2.41 -1.00
CA LEU A 84 -5.38 3.51 -1.23
C LEU A 84 -6.14 3.89 0.04
N ALA A 85 -6.76 2.91 0.68
CA ALA A 85 -7.53 3.13 1.90
C ALA A 85 -7.71 1.82 2.70
N GLY A 86 -8.10 1.95 3.95
CA GLY A 86 -8.46 0.80 4.79
C GLY A 86 -9.18 1.21 6.07
N SER A 87 -9.81 0.22 6.69
CA SER A 87 -10.45 0.35 8.00
C SER A 87 -9.42 0.81 9.05
N ASP A 88 -9.88 1.52 10.06
CA ASP A 88 -9.04 2.08 11.12
C ASP A 88 -8.33 1.01 11.96
N GLU A 89 -8.93 -0.17 12.08
CA GLU A 89 -8.41 -1.31 12.81
C GLU A 89 -7.20 -1.98 12.15
N LEU A 90 -6.97 -1.76 10.87
CA LEU A 90 -5.83 -2.34 10.16
C LEU A 90 -4.52 -1.75 10.65
N GLN A 91 -3.54 -2.61 10.89
CA GLN A 91 -2.18 -2.22 11.23
C GLN A 91 -1.31 -2.21 9.98
N ILE A 92 -0.71 -1.07 9.68
CA ILE A 92 0.15 -0.88 8.52
C ILE A 92 1.56 -0.58 9.01
N THR A 93 2.52 -1.43 8.65
CA THR A 93 3.93 -1.26 8.99
C THR A 93 4.80 -1.36 7.75
N GLY A 94 5.77 -0.46 7.61
CA GLY A 94 6.74 -0.54 6.51
C GLY A 94 7.70 -1.72 6.71
N GLN A 95 7.95 -2.49 5.65
CA GLN A 95 9.00 -3.51 5.61
C GLN A 95 9.97 -3.20 4.46
N GLY A 96 11.21 -2.95 4.80
CA GLY A 96 12.27 -2.69 3.85
C GLY A 96 13.44 -1.97 4.49
N SER A 97 14.63 -2.09 3.93
CA SER A 97 15.76 -1.28 4.37
C SER A 97 15.81 0.02 3.57
N LEU A 98 16.16 1.11 4.25
CA LEU A 98 16.41 2.40 3.60
C LEU A 98 17.43 2.26 2.45
N LYS A 99 18.38 1.32 2.58
CA LYS A 99 19.38 1.00 1.58
C LYS A 99 18.77 0.37 0.33
N ALA A 100 17.80 -0.52 0.48
CA ALA A 100 17.09 -1.13 -0.65
C ALA A 100 16.23 -0.10 -1.40
N MET A 101 15.63 0.86 -0.68
CA MET A 101 14.86 1.95 -1.26
C MET A 101 15.74 2.91 -2.08
N VAL A 102 16.92 3.28 -1.56
CA VAL A 102 17.83 4.23 -2.21
C VAL A 102 18.60 3.59 -3.38
N SER A 103 18.90 2.30 -3.31
CA SER A 103 19.62 1.57 -4.36
C SER A 103 18.74 1.16 -5.54
N GLY A 104 17.41 1.32 -5.45
CA GLY A 104 16.47 0.78 -6.44
C GLY A 104 16.47 -0.75 -6.51
N GLU A 105 17.10 -1.41 -5.55
CA GLU A 105 17.24 -2.86 -5.47
C GLU A 105 16.27 -3.41 -4.43
N GLY A 106 15.04 -3.70 -4.82
CA GLY A 106 14.12 -4.41 -3.98
C GLY A 106 12.70 -3.82 -3.90
N LEU A 107 11.78 -4.67 -3.46
CA LEU A 107 10.41 -4.27 -3.15
C LEU A 107 10.39 -3.53 -1.81
N PHE A 108 9.82 -2.35 -1.80
CA PHE A 108 9.47 -1.67 -0.57
C PHE A 108 8.02 -2.05 -0.21
N LEU A 109 7.89 -2.97 0.74
CA LEU A 109 6.61 -3.55 1.11
C LEU A 109 6.04 -2.87 2.35
N GLN A 110 4.72 -2.78 2.38
CA GLN A 110 3.94 -2.50 3.57
C GLN A 110 3.30 -3.82 4.03
N ARG A 111 3.50 -4.17 5.30
CA ARG A 111 2.77 -5.24 5.93
C ARG A 111 1.47 -4.68 6.47
N ILE A 112 0.35 -5.18 5.97
CA ILE A 112 -1.00 -4.77 6.35
C ILE A 112 -1.66 -5.98 7.00
N SER A 113 -2.11 -5.85 8.25
CA SER A 113 -2.65 -6.96 9.02
C SER A 113 -3.81 -6.52 9.92
N GLY A 114 -4.66 -7.47 10.28
CA GLY A 114 -5.82 -7.27 11.14
C GLY A 114 -7.11 -7.70 10.48
N SER A 115 -8.21 -7.15 10.94
CA SER A 115 -9.56 -7.38 10.39
C SER A 115 -10.15 -6.07 9.93
N GLY A 116 -10.79 -6.07 8.77
CA GLY A 116 -11.42 -4.90 8.16
C GLY A 116 -11.24 -4.85 6.66
N ASP A 117 -11.71 -3.78 6.07
CA ASP A 117 -11.67 -3.56 4.64
C ASP A 117 -10.36 -2.88 4.21
N LEU A 118 -9.77 -3.38 3.14
CA LEU A 118 -8.57 -2.84 2.53
C LEU A 118 -8.81 -2.57 1.04
N TRP A 119 -8.50 -1.38 0.59
CA TRP A 119 -8.52 -1.02 -0.83
C TRP A 119 -7.09 -0.75 -1.30
N LEU A 120 -6.70 -1.46 -2.35
CA LEU A 120 -5.44 -1.28 -3.02
C LEU A 120 -5.68 -0.75 -4.44
N SER A 121 -4.73 0.00 -4.96
CA SER A 121 -4.78 0.56 -6.30
C SER A 121 -3.58 0.13 -7.14
N SER A 122 -3.75 0.15 -8.46
CA SER A 122 -2.71 -0.15 -9.42
C SER A 122 -2.63 0.91 -10.50
N TYR A 123 -1.52 0.94 -11.21
CA TYR A 123 -1.46 1.57 -12.53
C TYR A 123 -1.87 0.54 -13.58
N GLY A 124 -2.96 0.81 -14.32
CA GLY A 124 -3.55 -0.15 -15.24
C GLY A 124 -4.40 -1.23 -14.56
N ALA A 125 -4.65 -2.32 -15.24
CA ALA A 125 -5.53 -3.40 -14.79
C ALA A 125 -4.85 -4.32 -13.78
N VAL A 126 -5.63 -4.84 -12.82
CA VAL A 126 -5.19 -5.84 -11.84
C VAL A 126 -5.40 -7.25 -12.39
N MET A 127 -4.38 -8.09 -12.25
CA MET A 127 -4.46 -9.53 -12.48
C MET A 127 -4.20 -10.26 -11.15
N ILE A 128 -5.14 -11.11 -10.77
CA ILE A 128 -5.00 -11.97 -9.58
C ILE A 128 -4.51 -13.36 -10.04
N LYS A 129 -3.43 -13.84 -9.41
CA LYS A 129 -2.88 -15.17 -9.65
C LYS A 129 -2.94 -15.98 -8.36
N GLU A 130 -3.70 -17.07 -8.37
CA GLU A 130 -3.65 -18.07 -7.31
C GLU A 130 -2.49 -19.05 -7.58
N LEU A 131 -1.69 -19.30 -6.55
CA LEU A 131 -0.57 -20.21 -6.61
C LEU A 131 -0.90 -21.51 -5.88
N SER A 132 -0.67 -22.65 -6.54
CA SER A 132 -0.72 -23.97 -5.90
C SER A 132 0.50 -24.15 -4.97
N VAL A 133 0.41 -25.10 -4.04
CA VAL A 133 1.56 -25.45 -3.17
C VAL A 133 2.76 -25.88 -4.00
N GLY A 134 3.88 -25.17 -3.84
CA GLY A 134 5.12 -25.40 -4.58
C GLY A 134 5.15 -24.82 -5.99
N GLU A 135 4.10 -24.09 -6.40
CA GLU A 135 4.12 -23.33 -7.65
C GLU A 135 4.99 -22.08 -7.49
N GLU A 136 5.84 -21.82 -8.48
CA GLU A 136 6.64 -20.60 -8.58
C GLU A 136 6.14 -19.75 -9.74
N TYR A 137 6.08 -18.44 -9.52
CA TYR A 137 5.68 -17.48 -10.53
C TYR A 137 6.60 -16.27 -10.51
N VAL A 138 7.09 -15.86 -11.67
CA VAL A 138 8.01 -14.73 -11.79
C VAL A 138 7.21 -13.49 -12.19
N VAL A 139 7.35 -12.43 -11.41
CA VAL A 139 6.71 -11.13 -11.67
C VAL A 139 7.79 -10.07 -11.67
N ASP A 140 7.73 -9.17 -12.64
CA ASP A 140 8.56 -7.96 -12.60
C ASP A 140 8.18 -7.08 -11.42
N THR A 141 9.18 -6.58 -10.69
CA THR A 141 8.97 -5.84 -9.44
C THR A 141 8.11 -4.60 -9.64
N GLY A 142 8.15 -3.96 -10.80
CA GLY A 142 7.32 -2.79 -11.13
C GLY A 142 5.84 -3.10 -11.31
N ASN A 143 5.48 -4.37 -11.48
CA ASN A 143 4.09 -4.82 -11.68
C ASN A 143 3.52 -5.57 -10.48
N MET A 144 4.30 -5.76 -9.41
CA MET A 144 3.81 -6.36 -8.18
C MET A 144 2.96 -5.35 -7.41
N ILE A 145 1.75 -5.75 -7.02
CA ILE A 145 0.85 -4.93 -6.19
C ILE A 145 0.86 -5.43 -4.76
N ALA A 146 0.49 -6.69 -4.56
CA ALA A 146 0.40 -7.31 -3.25
C ALA A 146 0.45 -8.84 -3.34
N PHE A 147 0.72 -9.47 -2.18
CA PHE A 147 0.63 -10.92 -2.04
C PHE A 147 0.30 -11.31 -0.59
N ASP A 148 -0.27 -12.49 -0.42
CA ASP A 148 -0.62 -13.06 0.86
C ASP A 148 0.62 -13.49 1.66
N GLU A 149 0.56 -13.48 3.01
CA GLU A 149 1.69 -13.85 3.88
C GLU A 149 2.17 -15.29 3.72
N SER A 150 1.33 -16.18 3.17
CA SER A 150 1.73 -17.56 2.85
C SER A 150 2.69 -17.66 1.66
N VAL A 151 2.81 -16.59 0.87
CA VAL A 151 3.72 -16.54 -0.29
C VAL A 151 5.12 -16.17 0.16
N THR A 152 6.09 -17.01 -0.15
CA THR A 152 7.50 -16.67 -0.01
C THR A 152 8.02 -16.06 -1.29
N TYR A 153 8.86 -15.03 -1.18
CA TYR A 153 9.42 -14.37 -2.36
C TYR A 153 10.93 -14.21 -2.29
N SER A 154 11.56 -14.16 -3.46
CA SER A 154 12.96 -13.78 -3.60
C SER A 154 13.13 -12.79 -4.75
N ILE A 155 14.10 -11.89 -4.62
CA ILE A 155 14.40 -10.91 -5.65
C ILE A 155 15.63 -11.38 -6.43
N ASN A 156 15.43 -11.63 -7.71
CA ASN A 156 16.49 -12.04 -8.62
C ASN A 156 16.71 -10.94 -9.68
N LYS A 157 17.97 -10.59 -9.93
CA LYS A 157 18.30 -9.70 -11.05
C LYS A 157 18.16 -10.47 -12.35
N ALA A 158 17.35 -9.95 -13.27
CA ALA A 158 17.11 -10.56 -14.58
C ALA A 158 18.36 -10.63 -15.47
N ALA A 159 19.38 -9.82 -15.18
CA ALA A 159 20.62 -9.76 -15.97
C ALA A 159 21.86 -9.58 -15.11
N LYS A 160 22.94 -10.23 -15.50
CA LYS A 160 24.27 -10.09 -14.88
C LYS A 160 24.96 -8.82 -15.40
N GLY A 161 24.85 -7.72 -14.67
CA GLY A 161 25.55 -6.46 -14.97
C GLY A 161 24.66 -5.23 -14.82
N LEU A 162 25.25 -4.12 -14.32
CA LEU A 162 24.55 -2.87 -14.02
C LEU A 162 23.80 -2.29 -15.24
N PHE A 163 24.37 -2.39 -16.45
CA PHE A 163 23.77 -1.83 -17.66
C PHE A 163 22.66 -2.71 -18.26
N SER A 164 22.71 -4.03 -18.06
CA SER A 164 21.70 -4.93 -18.61
C SER A 164 20.45 -5.02 -17.75
N SER A 165 20.52 -4.70 -16.45
CA SER A 165 19.32 -4.63 -15.58
C SER A 165 18.45 -3.41 -15.88
N PHE A 166 18.99 -2.32 -16.41
CA PHE A 166 18.22 -1.15 -16.86
C PHE A 166 17.51 -1.37 -18.21
N ALA A 167 17.95 -2.37 -18.98
CA ALA A 167 17.40 -2.65 -20.31
C ALA A 167 16.40 -3.83 -20.32
N SER A 168 16.24 -4.55 -19.23
CA SER A 168 15.42 -5.77 -19.13
C SER A 168 14.16 -5.66 -18.29
N GLY A 169 13.83 -4.50 -17.75
CA GLY A 169 12.58 -4.30 -17.01
C GLY A 169 12.66 -3.19 -16.01
#